data_6a17847eb6eff5cfc2d955520d0c7af2
#
_entry.id   6a17847eb6eff5cfc2d955520d0c7af2
#
_cell.length_a   1.000
_cell.length_b   1.000
_cell.length_c   1.000
_cell.angle_alpha   90.00
_cell.angle_beta   90.00
_cell.angle_gamma   90.00
#
_symmetry.space_group_name_H-M   'P 1'
#
loop_
_entity.id
_entity.type
_entity.pdbx_description
1 polymer ?
#
loop_
_entity_poly.entity_id
_entity_poly.type
_entity_poly.pdbx_seq_one_letter_code
_entity_poly.pdbx_strand_id
1 'polypeptide(L)'
;MNMMMLLEMAAEGFGERIAFVNGDDALTCRELFDAAGSAAALLQGSGARHLAMLDENSLACPLGLFASAWAGIPYVPINYRLTAAEIDALLERVTPCVLVTSPERTADFAGREGVEVKTREQFLAIARSGAAVAPTWSMEAEDIAVLLFTSGTTGVPK
;
A
#
# COMPACT_ATOMS: atom_id res chain seq x y z
N MET A 1 16.69 10.67 6.42
CA MET A 1 16.52 9.21 6.50
C MET A 1 15.11 8.95 6.00
N ASN A 2 14.93 8.14 4.99
CA ASN A 2 13.60 7.75 4.52
C ASN A 2 13.20 6.38 5.08
N MET A 3 11.95 6.01 4.89
CA MET A 3 11.39 4.78 5.43
C MET A 3 12.01 3.51 4.83
N MET A 4 12.46 3.57 3.57
CA MET A 4 13.08 2.43 2.91
C MET A 4 14.43 2.06 3.51
N MET A 5 15.21 3.05 3.95
CA MET A 5 16.49 2.78 4.64
C MET A 5 16.29 1.97 5.93
N LEU A 6 15.17 2.20 6.64
CA LEU A 6 14.85 1.43 7.85
C LEU A 6 14.52 -0.03 7.51
N LEU A 7 13.76 -0.25 6.44
CA LEU A 7 13.41 -1.61 6.00
C LEU A 7 14.64 -2.35 5.45
N GLU A 8 15.48 -1.68 4.67
CA GLU A 8 16.72 -2.25 4.16
C GLU A 8 17.66 -2.68 5.29
N MET A 9 17.90 -1.80 6.28
CA MET A 9 18.70 -2.11 7.45
C MET A 9 18.13 -3.30 8.25
N ALA A 10 16.80 -3.38 8.38
CA ALA A 10 16.15 -4.50 9.05
C ALA A 10 16.31 -5.80 8.25
N ALA A 11 16.17 -5.75 6.93
CA ALA A 11 16.34 -6.91 6.07
C ALA A 11 17.79 -7.43 6.03
N GLU A 12 18.78 -6.52 6.08
CA GLU A 12 20.20 -6.89 6.11
C GLU A 12 20.64 -7.41 7.49
N GLY A 13 20.28 -6.69 8.55
CA GLY A 13 20.73 -7.02 9.91
C GLY A 13 19.92 -8.11 10.60
N PHE A 14 18.64 -8.28 10.24
CA PHE A 14 17.69 -9.15 10.93
C PHE A 14 16.75 -9.89 9.96
N GLY A 15 17.24 -10.26 8.78
CA GLY A 15 16.43 -10.79 7.68
C GLY A 15 15.47 -11.91 8.07
N GLU A 16 15.92 -12.85 8.92
CA GLU A 16 15.14 -14.00 9.37
C GLU A 16 14.15 -13.69 10.52
N ARG A 17 14.20 -12.46 11.09
CA ARG A 17 13.24 -12.09 12.13
C ARG A 17 11.88 -11.80 11.53
N ILE A 18 10.83 -12.27 12.20
CA ILE A 18 9.46 -11.94 11.86
C ILE A 18 9.23 -10.46 12.09
N ALA A 19 8.81 -9.76 11.03
CA ALA A 19 8.45 -8.35 11.04
C ALA A 19 6.96 -8.15 11.34
N PHE A 20 6.10 -8.95 10.71
CA PHE A 20 4.64 -8.88 10.88
C PHE A 20 4.01 -10.27 10.89
N VAL A 21 2.92 -10.39 11.67
CA VAL A 21 2.10 -11.59 11.78
C VAL A 21 0.63 -11.22 11.58
N ASN A 22 -0.11 -12.04 10.85
CA ASN A 22 -1.55 -11.94 10.72
C ASN A 22 -2.17 -13.34 10.71
N GLY A 23 -2.73 -13.75 11.85
CA GLY A 23 -3.18 -15.14 12.03
C GLY A 23 -2.02 -16.12 11.94
N ASP A 24 -2.15 -17.09 11.04
CA ASP A 24 -1.12 -18.10 10.76
C ASP A 24 -0.09 -17.65 9.69
N ASP A 25 -0.28 -16.47 9.11
CA ASP A 25 0.60 -15.92 8.07
C ASP A 25 1.56 -14.88 8.67
N ALA A 26 2.79 -14.86 8.17
CA ALA A 26 3.84 -13.97 8.65
C ALA A 26 4.75 -13.52 7.51
N LEU A 27 5.44 -12.40 7.75
CA LEU A 27 6.55 -11.93 6.91
C LEU A 27 7.76 -11.68 7.79
N THR A 28 8.89 -12.24 7.40
CA THR A 28 10.20 -11.85 7.95
C THR A 28 10.62 -10.50 7.40
N CYS A 29 11.65 -9.88 7.97
CA CYS A 29 12.19 -8.62 7.47
C CYS A 29 12.66 -8.74 6.01
N ARG A 30 13.31 -9.86 5.66
CA ARG A 30 13.76 -10.13 4.28
C ARG A 30 12.58 -10.31 3.33
N GLU A 31 11.61 -11.15 3.70
CA GLU A 31 10.41 -11.37 2.88
C GLU A 31 9.61 -10.08 2.67
N LEU A 32 9.49 -9.23 3.71
CA LEU A 32 8.83 -7.93 3.58
C LEU A 32 9.58 -7.02 2.60
N PHE A 33 10.90 -6.98 2.68
CA PHE A 33 11.73 -6.17 1.76
C PHE A 33 11.56 -6.64 0.31
N ASP A 34 11.71 -7.94 0.05
CA ASP A 34 11.62 -8.51 -1.30
C ASP A 34 10.19 -8.35 -1.87
N ALA A 35 9.17 -8.58 -1.04
CA ALA A 35 7.77 -8.40 -1.42
C ALA A 35 7.43 -6.92 -1.69
N ALA A 36 7.97 -5.99 -0.90
CA ALA A 36 7.78 -4.56 -1.14
C ALA A 36 8.35 -4.12 -2.49
N GLY A 37 9.54 -4.64 -2.87
CA GLY A 37 10.13 -4.40 -4.20
C GLY A 37 9.25 -4.91 -5.33
N SER A 38 8.75 -6.15 -5.22
CA SER A 38 7.85 -6.73 -6.24
C SER A 38 6.55 -5.94 -6.38
N ALA A 39 5.95 -5.53 -5.26
CA ALA A 39 4.74 -4.71 -5.29
C ALA A 39 5.01 -3.28 -5.80
N ALA A 40 6.19 -2.71 -5.53
CA ALA A 40 6.58 -1.41 -6.07
C ALA A 40 6.65 -1.42 -7.61
N ALA A 41 7.13 -2.50 -8.20
CA ALA A 41 7.14 -2.66 -9.67
C ALA A 41 5.73 -2.61 -10.27
N LEU A 42 4.74 -3.22 -9.61
CA LEU A 42 3.33 -3.08 -9.99
C LEU A 42 2.89 -1.60 -9.95
N LEU A 43 3.18 -0.91 -8.84
CA LEU A 43 2.77 0.49 -8.67
C LEU A 43 3.41 1.41 -9.71
N GLN A 44 4.69 1.24 -9.99
CA GLN A 44 5.41 2.01 -11.00
C GLN A 44 4.86 1.75 -12.42
N GLY A 45 4.48 0.51 -12.72
CA GLY A 45 3.91 0.12 -14.02
C GLY A 45 2.46 0.58 -14.23
N SER A 46 1.70 0.85 -13.16
CA SER A 46 0.29 1.22 -13.23
C SER A 46 0.03 2.68 -13.63
N GLY A 47 1.02 3.56 -13.49
CA GLY A 47 0.85 5.02 -13.65
C GLY A 47 0.07 5.67 -12.50
N ALA A 48 -0.21 4.95 -11.42
CA ALA A 48 -0.86 5.49 -10.24
C ALA A 48 0.03 6.50 -9.51
N ARG A 49 -0.61 7.49 -8.89
CA ARG A 49 0.06 8.48 -8.04
C ARG A 49 -0.15 8.22 -6.55
N HIS A 50 -0.98 7.25 -6.21
CA HIS A 50 -1.26 6.85 -4.83
C HIS A 50 -1.53 5.35 -4.77
N LEU A 51 -1.21 4.73 -3.63
CA LEU A 51 -1.74 3.42 -3.25
C LEU A 51 -2.81 3.62 -2.18
N ALA A 52 -4.07 3.42 -2.53
CA ALA A 52 -5.18 3.45 -1.58
C ALA A 52 -5.41 2.05 -0.99
N MET A 53 -5.50 1.97 0.33
CA MET A 53 -5.77 0.74 1.07
C MET A 53 -7.12 0.87 1.78
N LEU A 54 -8.12 0.17 1.29
CA LEU A 54 -9.48 0.14 1.82
C LEU A 54 -9.81 -1.28 2.28
N ASP A 55 -9.21 -1.71 3.37
CA ASP A 55 -9.37 -3.05 3.88
C ASP A 55 -9.19 -3.10 5.40
N GLU A 56 -9.53 -4.23 6.00
CA GLU A 56 -9.16 -4.55 7.37
C GLU A 56 -7.65 -4.75 7.49
N ASN A 57 -7.13 -4.72 8.72
CA ASN A 57 -5.71 -4.94 8.96
C ASN A 57 -5.28 -6.33 8.48
N SER A 58 -4.28 -6.35 7.63
CA SER A 58 -3.69 -7.56 7.05
C SER A 58 -2.21 -7.31 6.72
N LEU A 59 -1.49 -8.33 6.27
CA LEU A 59 -0.10 -8.17 5.79
C LEU A 59 0.00 -7.24 4.56
N ALA A 60 -1.10 -7.02 3.83
CA ALA A 60 -1.13 -6.07 2.72
C ALA A 60 -0.91 -4.62 3.18
N CYS A 61 -1.30 -4.26 4.41
CA CYS A 61 -1.14 -2.90 4.93
C CYS A 61 0.33 -2.50 5.09
N PRO A 62 1.16 -3.19 5.89
CA PRO A 62 2.57 -2.84 6.02
C PRO A 62 3.33 -3.03 4.71
N LEU A 63 3.00 -4.05 3.93
CA LEU A 63 3.59 -4.28 2.63
C LEU A 63 3.29 -3.15 1.65
N GLY A 64 2.04 -2.69 1.58
CA GLY A 64 1.63 -1.55 0.76
C GLY A 64 2.32 -0.25 1.16
N LEU A 65 2.51 -0.02 2.46
CA LEU A 65 3.23 1.13 2.96
C LEU A 65 4.68 1.19 2.43
N PHE A 66 5.42 0.09 2.53
CA PHE A 66 6.80 0.03 2.02
C PHE A 66 6.86 -0.02 0.49
N ALA A 67 5.94 -0.71 -0.17
CA ALA A 67 5.86 -0.72 -1.63
C ALA A 67 5.61 0.68 -2.20
N SER A 68 4.74 1.46 -1.57
CA SER A 68 4.47 2.85 -1.95
C SER A 68 5.71 3.73 -1.78
N ALA A 69 6.41 3.60 -0.65
CA ALA A 69 7.66 4.31 -0.42
C ALA A 69 8.74 3.95 -1.45
N TRP A 70 8.86 2.67 -1.79
CA TRP A 70 9.77 2.21 -2.84
C TRP A 70 9.42 2.81 -4.20
N ALA A 71 8.12 2.84 -4.53
CA ALA A 71 7.62 3.39 -5.80
C ALA A 71 7.65 4.93 -5.87
N GLY A 72 7.85 5.62 -4.74
CA GLY A 72 7.85 7.09 -4.66
C GLY A 72 6.46 7.71 -4.71
N ILE A 73 5.43 7.00 -4.25
CA ILE A 73 4.05 7.47 -4.18
C ILE A 73 3.50 7.39 -2.75
N PRO A 74 2.58 8.27 -2.34
CA PRO A 74 1.97 8.20 -1.02
C PRO A 74 1.10 6.95 -0.82
N TYR A 75 1.22 6.35 0.36
CA TYR A 75 0.28 5.36 0.88
C TYR A 75 -0.93 6.05 1.52
N VAL A 76 -2.14 5.62 1.17
CA VAL A 76 -3.40 6.23 1.62
C VAL A 76 -4.28 5.19 2.30
N PRO A 77 -4.19 5.02 3.63
CA PRO A 77 -5.12 4.16 4.35
C PRO A 77 -6.51 4.83 4.42
N ILE A 78 -7.52 4.14 3.93
CA ILE A 78 -8.92 4.58 3.98
C ILE A 78 -9.65 3.74 5.01
N ASN A 79 -10.33 4.39 5.94
CA ASN A 79 -11.12 3.70 6.95
C ASN A 79 -12.30 2.95 6.28
N TYR A 80 -12.29 1.63 6.36
CA TYR A 80 -13.32 0.76 5.77
C TYR A 80 -14.71 0.93 6.38
N ARG A 81 -14.83 1.61 7.52
CA ARG A 81 -16.11 1.90 8.21
C ARG A 81 -16.80 3.16 7.71
N LEU A 82 -16.16 3.91 6.81
CA LEU A 82 -16.77 5.08 6.19
C LEU A 82 -17.96 4.67 5.30
N THR A 83 -18.89 5.58 5.10
CA THR A 83 -19.98 5.42 4.16
C THR A 83 -19.45 5.39 2.72
N ALA A 84 -20.23 4.82 1.80
CA ALA A 84 -19.86 4.78 0.38
C ALA A 84 -19.57 6.17 -0.18
N ALA A 85 -20.39 7.18 0.16
CA ALA A 85 -20.19 8.56 -0.29
C ALA A 85 -18.90 9.19 0.24
N GLU A 86 -18.51 8.89 1.50
CA GLU A 86 -17.25 9.37 2.07
C GLU A 86 -16.05 8.69 1.38
N ILE A 87 -16.12 7.38 1.12
CA ILE A 87 -15.08 6.65 0.40
C ILE A 87 -14.95 7.19 -1.01
N ASP A 88 -16.06 7.43 -1.71
CA ASP A 88 -16.06 7.99 -3.05
C ASP A 88 -15.37 9.36 -3.09
N ALA A 89 -15.71 10.24 -2.16
CA ALA A 89 -15.09 11.56 -2.06
C ALA A 89 -13.58 11.50 -1.78
N LEU A 90 -13.13 10.51 -0.99
CA LEU A 90 -11.70 10.30 -0.74
C LEU A 90 -10.98 9.76 -1.98
N LEU A 91 -11.58 8.79 -2.68
CA LEU A 91 -11.00 8.21 -3.90
C LEU A 91 -10.86 9.27 -5.00
N GLU A 92 -11.83 10.18 -5.17
CA GLU A 92 -11.72 11.30 -6.11
C GLU A 92 -10.50 12.18 -5.85
N ARG A 93 -10.11 12.37 -4.59
CA ARG A 93 -8.96 13.19 -4.20
C ARG A 93 -7.61 12.52 -4.47
N VAL A 94 -7.58 11.18 -4.49
CA VAL A 94 -6.34 10.42 -4.63
C VAL A 94 -6.20 9.70 -5.98
N THR A 95 -7.15 9.88 -6.87
CA THR A 95 -7.08 9.39 -8.26
C THR A 95 -6.02 10.17 -9.06
N PRO A 96 -5.19 9.52 -9.93
CA PRO A 96 -5.19 8.09 -10.22
C PRO A 96 -4.52 7.26 -9.12
N CYS A 97 -5.11 6.10 -8.80
CA CYS A 97 -4.59 5.24 -7.75
C CYS A 97 -4.73 3.75 -8.07
N VAL A 98 -3.89 2.93 -7.44
CA VAL A 98 -4.18 1.52 -7.22
C VAL A 98 -4.97 1.43 -5.92
N LEU A 99 -6.13 0.80 -5.96
CA LEU A 99 -6.97 0.53 -4.79
C LEU A 99 -6.86 -0.94 -4.42
N VAL A 100 -6.36 -1.22 -3.21
CA VAL A 100 -6.39 -2.56 -2.62
C VAL A 100 -7.55 -2.65 -1.65
N THR A 101 -8.40 -3.66 -1.83
CA THR A 101 -9.60 -3.86 -1.01
C THR A 101 -9.90 -5.34 -0.83
N SER A 102 -10.89 -5.68 -0.01
CA SER A 102 -11.35 -7.06 0.13
C SER A 102 -12.06 -7.55 -1.14
N PRO A 103 -12.07 -8.88 -1.42
CA PRO A 103 -12.73 -9.43 -2.61
C PRO A 103 -14.19 -9.03 -2.74
N GLU A 104 -14.90 -8.96 -1.62
CA GLU A 104 -16.34 -8.66 -1.56
C GLU A 104 -16.66 -7.24 -2.04
N ARG A 105 -15.69 -6.33 -1.94
CA ARG A 105 -15.86 -4.90 -2.27
C ARG A 105 -15.32 -4.52 -3.64
N THR A 106 -14.64 -5.40 -4.34
CA THR A 106 -14.05 -5.09 -5.66
C THR A 106 -15.09 -4.62 -6.67
N ALA A 107 -16.29 -5.20 -6.63
CA ALA A 107 -17.39 -4.83 -7.54
C ALA A 107 -17.85 -3.36 -7.33
N ASP A 108 -17.75 -2.82 -6.12
CA ASP A 108 -18.15 -1.45 -5.80
C ASP A 108 -17.32 -0.39 -6.55
N PHE A 109 -16.10 -0.76 -6.95
CA PHE A 109 -15.11 0.14 -7.56
C PHE A 109 -14.72 -0.26 -8.98
N ALA A 110 -15.26 -1.37 -9.51
CA ALA A 110 -14.95 -1.86 -10.85
C ALA A 110 -15.35 -0.85 -11.93
N GLY A 111 -14.43 -0.59 -12.88
CA GLY A 111 -14.68 0.32 -13.99
C GLY A 111 -14.61 1.81 -13.64
N ARG A 112 -14.23 2.17 -12.41
CA ARG A 112 -14.05 3.57 -12.02
C ARG A 112 -12.80 4.15 -12.71
N GLU A 113 -12.99 5.28 -13.39
CA GLU A 113 -11.91 5.94 -14.13
C GLU A 113 -10.74 6.33 -13.19
N GLY A 114 -9.53 6.00 -13.60
CA GLY A 114 -8.31 6.29 -12.84
C GLY A 114 -8.11 5.45 -11.57
N VAL A 115 -8.94 4.40 -11.35
CA VAL A 115 -8.80 3.49 -10.21
C VAL A 115 -8.54 2.08 -10.71
N GLU A 116 -7.32 1.58 -10.48
CA GLU A 116 -6.99 0.18 -10.72
C GLU A 116 -7.26 -0.63 -9.45
N VAL A 117 -8.28 -1.49 -9.49
CA VAL A 117 -8.70 -2.26 -8.32
C VAL A 117 -7.95 -3.60 -8.25
N LYS A 118 -7.42 -3.91 -7.08
CA LYS A 118 -6.85 -5.22 -6.74
C LYS A 118 -7.50 -5.77 -5.48
N THR A 119 -7.73 -7.08 -5.43
CA THR A 119 -8.04 -7.69 -4.15
C THR A 119 -6.78 -7.75 -3.28
N ARG A 120 -6.96 -7.80 -1.96
CA ARG A 120 -5.87 -8.06 -1.01
C ARG A 120 -5.04 -9.28 -1.42
N GLU A 121 -5.70 -10.36 -1.80
CA GLU A 121 -5.06 -11.62 -2.20
C GLU A 121 -4.24 -11.45 -3.49
N GLN A 122 -4.79 -10.74 -4.48
CA GLN A 122 -4.07 -10.43 -5.73
C GLN A 122 -2.81 -9.59 -5.44
N PHE A 123 -2.94 -8.57 -4.59
CA PHE A 123 -1.83 -7.71 -4.21
C PHE A 123 -0.73 -8.50 -3.49
N LEU A 124 -1.10 -9.33 -2.50
CA LEU A 124 -0.16 -10.19 -1.78
C LEU A 124 0.48 -11.24 -2.69
N ALA A 125 -0.27 -11.83 -3.62
CA ALA A 125 0.27 -12.80 -4.58
C ALA A 125 1.32 -12.16 -5.51
N ILE A 126 1.05 -10.95 -6.02
CA ILE A 126 2.01 -10.21 -6.86
C ILE A 126 3.26 -9.87 -6.05
N ALA A 127 3.08 -9.38 -4.84
CA ALA A 127 4.19 -9.05 -3.95
C ALA A 127 5.08 -10.27 -3.64
N ARG A 128 4.49 -11.43 -3.44
CA ARG A 128 5.21 -12.69 -3.17
C ARG A 128 5.70 -13.41 -4.43
N SER A 129 5.45 -12.89 -5.61
CA SER A 129 5.90 -13.52 -6.87
C SER A 129 7.42 -13.53 -7.05
N GLY A 130 8.14 -12.73 -6.24
CA GLY A 130 9.60 -12.75 -6.18
C GLY A 130 10.26 -12.14 -7.41
N ALA A 131 9.59 -11.23 -8.13
CA ALA A 131 10.24 -10.47 -9.18
C ALA A 131 11.41 -9.69 -8.57
N ALA A 132 12.64 -10.03 -8.95
CA ALA A 132 13.81 -9.32 -8.48
C ALA A 132 13.75 -7.87 -8.96
N VAL A 133 13.68 -6.93 -8.03
CA VAL A 133 13.69 -5.50 -8.31
C VAL A 133 14.99 -4.92 -7.75
N ALA A 134 15.63 -4.05 -8.53
CA ALA A 134 16.82 -3.37 -8.05
C ALA A 134 16.50 -2.58 -6.77
N PRO A 135 17.34 -2.59 -5.72
CA PRO A 135 17.08 -1.91 -4.46
C PRO A 135 17.31 -0.39 -4.60
N THR A 136 16.59 0.20 -5.55
CA THR A 136 16.60 1.64 -5.82
C THR A 136 15.18 2.16 -5.67
N TRP A 137 14.94 2.91 -4.63
CA TRP A 137 13.65 3.54 -4.37
C TRP A 137 13.64 5.01 -4.78
N SER A 138 12.44 5.49 -5.13
CA SER A 138 12.24 6.83 -5.67
C SER A 138 11.88 7.86 -4.60
N MET A 139 11.52 7.44 -3.38
CA MET A 139 11.08 8.37 -2.32
C MET A 139 12.27 9.06 -1.66
N GLU A 140 12.23 10.37 -1.62
CA GLU A 140 13.19 11.21 -0.87
C GLU A 140 12.71 11.45 0.56
N ALA A 141 13.57 12.06 1.40
CA ALA A 141 13.29 12.24 2.83
C ALA A 141 12.13 13.21 3.10
N GLU A 142 11.89 14.15 2.22
CA GLU A 142 10.85 15.18 2.30
C GLU A 142 9.56 14.81 1.58
N ASP A 143 9.53 13.69 0.86
CA ASP A 143 8.34 13.23 0.17
C ASP A 143 7.27 12.75 1.14
N ILE A 144 6.01 12.91 0.74
CA ILE A 144 4.87 12.42 1.53
C ILE A 144 4.82 10.89 1.44
N ALA A 145 5.14 10.22 2.54
CA ALA A 145 5.06 8.76 2.62
C ALA A 145 3.63 8.27 2.86
N VAL A 146 2.86 8.99 3.68
CA VAL A 146 1.49 8.61 4.06
C VAL A 146 0.58 9.83 4.00
N LEU A 147 -0.58 9.67 3.37
CA LEU A 147 -1.63 10.68 3.34
C LEU A 147 -2.81 10.19 4.18
N LEU A 148 -2.97 10.78 5.37
CA LEU A 148 -4.05 10.44 6.30
C LEU A 148 -5.20 11.42 6.17
N PHE A 149 -6.41 10.88 6.01
CA PHE A 149 -7.63 11.67 6.09
C PHE A 149 -8.27 11.50 7.47
N THR A 150 -8.45 12.60 8.18
CA THR A 150 -9.10 12.61 9.48
C THR A 150 -10.54 13.13 9.34
N SER A 151 -11.48 12.56 10.11
CA SER A 151 -12.81 13.12 10.26
C SER A 151 -12.68 14.45 11.01
N GLY A 152 -12.73 15.57 10.31
CA GLY A 152 -12.78 16.90 10.94
C GLY A 152 -14.09 17.07 11.70
N THR A 153 -14.08 17.92 12.73
CA THR A 153 -15.28 18.32 13.49
C THR A 153 -16.38 18.97 12.62
N THR A 154 -16.13 19.18 11.34
CA THR A 154 -17.03 19.80 10.35
C THR A 154 -17.64 18.81 9.35
N GLY A 155 -17.53 17.51 9.58
CA GLY A 155 -18.22 16.46 8.80
C GLY A 155 -17.64 16.14 7.41
N VAL A 156 -16.68 16.91 6.90
CA VAL A 156 -15.96 16.58 5.66
C VAL A 156 -14.53 16.16 6.00
N PRO A 157 -14.07 14.97 5.62
CA PRO A 157 -12.68 14.54 5.86
C PRO A 157 -11.68 15.53 5.24
N LYS A 158 -10.73 15.95 6.05
CA LYS A 158 -9.65 16.86 5.63
C LYS A 158 -8.36 16.08 5.43
#